data_3abc2670a94b59797a3be2ca095a243a
#
_entry.id   3abc2670a94b59797a3be2ca095a243a
#
_cell.length_a   1.000
_cell.length_b   1.000
_cell.length_c   1.000
_cell.angle_alpha   90.00
_cell.angle_beta   90.00
_cell.angle_gamma   90.00
#
_symmetry.space_group_name_H-M   'P 1'
#
loop_
_entity.id
_entity.type
_entity.pdbx_description
1 polymer ?
#
loop_
_entity_poly.entity_id
_entity_poly.type
_entity_poly.pdbx_seq_one_letter_code
_entity_poly.pdbx_strand_id
1 'polypeptide(L)'
;MRMTMFTTDASSRSILIINPNTTVAVTDGLRPVVDKLGFDTTHFQYFTAPSGVSSINNEEDAAVSAKACLPALRDKLKDHDAFLVCCYSQHPLVSQLRAELVQRGMGNKPVTGIFEASVAACLQSIQIDEKFGIVSTGSQWKEILRDAVANFMGTENSSRYAGTETTGIDAVELHSTAKDEVDELMKQATKILLDNGAKAVCLGCAGMAGMDQTVREACVEALGEDVGGGVKIVDGVVSGVVHLEGTLRQGL
;
A
#
# COMPACT_ATOMS: atom_id res chain seq x y z
N MET A 1 9.40 -41.56 28.73
CA MET A 1 9.15 -41.06 27.38
C MET A 1 9.46 -39.57 27.39
N ARG A 2 10.67 -39.16 26.96
CA ARG A 2 11.09 -37.76 26.92
C ARG A 2 10.51 -37.14 25.64
N MET A 3 9.57 -36.22 25.82
CA MET A 3 9.05 -35.38 24.74
C MET A 3 10.15 -34.37 24.36
N THR A 4 10.82 -34.62 23.25
CA THR A 4 11.76 -33.67 22.65
C THR A 4 10.92 -32.51 22.13
N MET A 5 10.94 -31.38 22.81
CA MET A 5 10.45 -30.12 22.24
C MET A 5 11.37 -29.77 21.06
N PHE A 6 10.83 -29.86 19.86
CA PHE A 6 11.45 -29.22 18.71
C PHE A 6 11.24 -27.71 18.88
N THR A 7 12.22 -27.03 19.45
CA THR A 7 12.38 -25.60 19.26
C THR A 7 12.81 -25.42 17.81
N THR A 8 11.86 -25.18 16.91
CA THR A 8 12.17 -24.55 15.64
C THR A 8 12.69 -23.18 15.99
N ASP A 9 14.00 -23.00 15.84
CA ASP A 9 14.63 -21.69 15.81
C ASP A 9 13.91 -20.92 14.69
N ALA A 10 13.02 -20.01 15.09
CA ALA A 10 12.28 -19.19 14.13
C ALA A 10 13.31 -18.27 13.48
N SER A 11 13.86 -18.70 12.33
CA SER A 11 14.78 -17.87 11.56
C SER A 11 14.11 -16.50 11.40
N SER A 12 14.80 -15.45 11.88
CA SER A 12 14.35 -14.08 11.81
C SER A 12 14.07 -13.74 10.34
N ARG A 13 12.82 -13.39 10.02
CA ARG A 13 12.42 -12.99 8.66
C ARG A 13 12.89 -11.58 8.37
N SER A 14 13.14 -11.27 7.12
CA SER A 14 13.54 -9.93 6.69
C SER A 14 12.66 -9.46 5.52
N ILE A 15 12.00 -8.30 5.71
CA ILE A 15 11.19 -7.65 4.67
C ILE A 15 11.83 -6.30 4.33
N LEU A 16 12.09 -6.07 3.04
CA LEU A 16 12.55 -4.78 2.55
C LEU A 16 11.36 -3.90 2.16
N ILE A 17 11.19 -2.79 2.87
CA ILE A 17 10.20 -1.74 2.59
C ILE A 17 10.84 -0.74 1.64
N ILE A 18 10.32 -0.64 0.42
CA ILE A 18 10.93 0.11 -0.67
C ILE A 18 10.10 1.37 -0.94
N ASN A 19 10.64 2.52 -0.59
CA ASN A 19 10.17 3.80 -1.14
C ASN A 19 10.86 4.02 -2.50
N PRO A 20 10.12 3.97 -3.61
CA PRO A 20 10.73 4.07 -4.94
C PRO A 20 10.97 5.51 -5.40
N ASN A 21 10.72 6.53 -4.58
CA ASN A 21 11.12 7.92 -4.81
C ASN A 21 12.32 8.34 -3.94
N THR A 22 12.91 9.51 -4.22
CA THR A 22 14.12 9.99 -3.53
C THR A 22 13.84 10.74 -2.23
N THR A 23 12.58 10.91 -1.83
CA THR A 23 12.19 11.70 -0.65
C THR A 23 12.31 10.87 0.62
N VAL A 24 13.35 11.12 1.42
CA VAL A 24 13.64 10.40 2.67
C VAL A 24 12.50 10.52 3.68
N ALA A 25 11.86 11.68 3.76
CA ALA A 25 10.72 11.91 4.66
C ALA A 25 9.57 10.92 4.43
N VAL A 26 9.33 10.49 3.17
CA VAL A 26 8.34 9.44 2.86
C VAL A 26 8.77 8.12 3.50
N THR A 27 10.04 7.73 3.36
CA THR A 27 10.55 6.49 3.99
C THR A 27 10.44 6.54 5.51
N ASP A 28 10.76 7.67 6.11
CA ASP A 28 10.71 7.82 7.58
C ASP A 28 9.27 7.78 8.09
N GLY A 29 8.30 8.29 7.33
CA GLY A 29 6.88 8.21 7.65
C GLY A 29 6.31 6.78 7.65
N LEU A 30 6.93 5.84 6.92
CA LEU A 30 6.50 4.44 6.90
C LEU A 30 6.86 3.69 8.19
N ARG A 31 7.98 4.07 8.85
CA ARG A 31 8.50 3.35 10.02
C ARG A 31 7.48 3.21 11.16
N PRO A 32 6.90 4.30 11.68
CA PRO A 32 5.96 4.20 12.80
C PRO A 32 4.70 3.40 12.46
N VAL A 33 4.30 3.36 11.19
CA VAL A 33 3.14 2.57 10.73
C VAL A 33 3.47 1.07 10.77
N VAL A 34 4.64 0.69 10.27
CA VAL A 34 5.10 -0.70 10.27
C VAL A 34 5.41 -1.20 11.68
N ASP A 35 6.08 -0.39 12.50
CA ASP A 35 6.47 -0.75 13.87
C ASP A 35 5.25 -1.04 14.77
N LYS A 36 4.14 -0.32 14.57
CA LYS A 36 2.88 -0.54 15.31
C LYS A 36 2.24 -1.91 15.07
N LEU A 37 2.64 -2.63 14.00
CA LEU A 37 2.06 -3.93 13.69
C LEU A 37 2.54 -5.05 14.61
N GLY A 38 3.64 -4.86 15.35
CA GLY A 38 4.10 -5.79 16.39
C GLY A 38 4.60 -7.13 15.85
N PHE A 39 5.19 -7.16 14.65
CA PHE A 39 5.82 -8.37 14.10
C PHE A 39 7.26 -8.53 14.63
N ASP A 40 7.40 -8.83 15.92
CA ASP A 40 8.68 -8.84 16.67
C ASP A 40 9.71 -9.85 16.13
N THR A 41 9.30 -10.84 15.34
CA THR A 41 10.17 -11.86 14.73
C THR A 41 10.58 -11.52 13.31
N THR A 42 10.22 -10.33 12.82
CA THR A 42 10.51 -9.88 11.46
C THR A 42 11.34 -8.60 11.48
N HIS A 43 12.43 -8.63 10.72
CA HIS A 43 13.31 -7.50 10.51
C HIS A 43 12.80 -6.66 9.35
N PHE A 44 12.34 -5.45 9.61
CA PHE A 44 11.99 -4.49 8.57
C PHE A 44 13.19 -3.60 8.25
N GLN A 45 13.63 -3.64 7.00
CA GLN A 45 14.61 -2.73 6.47
C GLN A 45 13.97 -1.79 5.47
N TYR A 46 14.52 -0.58 5.34
CA TYR A 46 13.93 0.47 4.54
C TYR A 46 14.92 0.93 3.47
N PHE A 47 14.41 1.09 2.26
CA PHE A 47 15.15 1.58 1.11
C PHE A 47 14.47 2.84 0.57
N THR A 48 15.28 3.87 0.32
CA THR A 48 14.89 5.07 -0.42
C THR A 48 15.61 5.03 -1.76
N ALA A 49 14.93 5.33 -2.86
CA ALA A 49 15.56 5.38 -4.18
C ALA A 49 16.78 6.33 -4.16
N PRO A 50 17.96 5.89 -4.63
CA PRO A 50 19.18 6.70 -4.59
C PRO A 50 19.19 7.82 -5.62
N SER A 51 18.33 7.73 -6.63
CA SER A 51 18.17 8.70 -7.72
C SER A 51 16.80 8.51 -8.38
N GLY A 52 16.45 9.40 -9.30
CA GLY A 52 15.16 9.42 -9.97
C GLY A 52 14.32 10.62 -9.55
N VAL A 53 13.02 10.43 -9.39
CA VAL A 53 12.07 11.50 -9.06
C VAL A 53 11.87 11.62 -7.55
N SER A 54 11.60 12.84 -7.08
CA SER A 54 11.24 13.08 -5.67
C SER A 54 9.79 12.70 -5.35
N SER A 55 8.91 12.73 -6.34
CA SER A 55 7.52 12.28 -6.27
C SER A 55 7.17 11.51 -7.53
N ILE A 56 6.30 10.52 -7.40
CA ILE A 56 5.78 9.75 -8.54
C ILE A 56 4.33 10.19 -8.73
N ASN A 57 4.08 10.92 -9.83
CA ASN A 57 2.77 11.53 -10.09
C ASN A 57 2.07 10.95 -11.34
N ASN A 58 2.77 10.10 -12.10
CA ASN A 58 2.28 9.49 -13.34
C ASN A 58 3.08 8.22 -13.68
N GLU A 59 2.73 7.56 -14.78
CA GLU A 59 3.39 6.34 -15.25
C GLU A 59 4.85 6.58 -15.74
N GLU A 60 5.15 7.76 -16.28
CA GLU A 60 6.52 8.12 -16.72
C GLU A 60 7.44 8.24 -15.51
N ASP A 61 7.00 8.90 -14.45
CA ASP A 61 7.73 8.99 -13.18
C ASP A 61 7.94 7.59 -12.59
N ALA A 62 6.92 6.73 -12.63
CA ALA A 62 7.02 5.36 -12.14
C ALA A 62 8.05 4.54 -12.95
N ALA A 63 8.12 4.73 -14.26
CA ALA A 63 9.12 4.08 -15.11
C ALA A 63 10.55 4.58 -14.81
N VAL A 64 10.74 5.90 -14.65
CA VAL A 64 12.03 6.50 -14.25
C VAL A 64 12.45 5.97 -12.90
N SER A 65 11.55 5.94 -11.94
CA SER A 65 11.75 5.40 -10.60
C SER A 65 12.18 3.93 -10.61
N ALA A 66 11.45 3.07 -11.32
CA ALA A 66 11.77 1.65 -11.42
C ALA A 66 13.17 1.42 -12.03
N LYS A 67 13.51 2.19 -13.08
CA LYS A 67 14.83 2.14 -13.72
C LYS A 67 15.96 2.53 -12.77
N ALA A 68 15.71 3.47 -11.86
CA ALA A 68 16.70 3.90 -10.87
C ALA A 68 16.82 2.89 -9.71
N CYS A 69 15.68 2.34 -9.25
CA CYS A 69 15.64 1.44 -8.09
C CYS A 69 16.21 0.04 -8.38
N LEU A 70 15.85 -0.58 -9.50
CA LEU A 70 16.16 -1.97 -9.76
C LEU A 70 17.66 -2.31 -9.67
N PRO A 71 18.58 -1.53 -10.30
CA PRO A 71 20.02 -1.79 -10.15
C PRO A 71 20.52 -1.70 -8.71
N ALA A 72 20.02 -0.71 -7.94
CA ALA A 72 20.41 -0.47 -6.56
C ALA A 72 19.87 -1.54 -5.57
N LEU A 73 18.82 -2.26 -5.97
CA LEU A 73 18.22 -3.33 -5.18
C LEU A 73 18.88 -4.69 -5.41
N ARG A 74 19.58 -4.89 -6.53
CA ARG A 74 20.14 -6.19 -6.93
C ARG A 74 21.00 -6.86 -5.87
N ASP A 75 21.83 -6.09 -5.20
CA ASP A 75 22.74 -6.62 -4.17
C ASP A 75 21.99 -6.93 -2.86
N LYS A 76 20.82 -6.34 -2.66
CA LYS A 76 19.97 -6.54 -1.48
C LYS A 76 19.01 -7.74 -1.58
N LEU A 77 18.83 -8.29 -2.79
CA LEU A 77 17.85 -9.37 -3.01
C LEU A 77 18.16 -10.65 -2.21
N LYS A 78 19.42 -10.90 -1.89
CA LYS A 78 19.83 -12.06 -1.11
C LYS A 78 19.54 -11.92 0.38
N ASP A 79 19.55 -10.68 0.87
CA ASP A 79 19.53 -10.36 2.31
C ASP A 79 18.11 -10.28 2.88
N HIS A 80 17.10 -10.32 2.01
CA HIS A 80 15.69 -10.18 2.40
C HIS A 80 14.85 -11.35 1.88
N ASP A 81 13.81 -11.70 2.64
CA ASP A 81 12.90 -12.79 2.32
C ASP A 81 11.70 -12.30 1.50
N ALA A 82 11.35 -11.01 1.61
CA ALA A 82 10.23 -10.41 0.89
C ALA A 82 10.46 -8.91 0.60
N PHE A 83 9.67 -8.36 -0.34
CA PHE A 83 9.82 -6.99 -0.84
C PHE A 83 8.49 -6.29 -0.98
N LEU A 84 8.33 -5.12 -0.34
CA LEU A 84 7.15 -4.27 -0.44
C LEU A 84 7.48 -2.97 -1.17
N VAL A 85 6.83 -2.72 -2.30
CA VAL A 85 6.95 -1.45 -3.04
C VAL A 85 5.90 -0.47 -2.54
N CYS A 86 6.35 0.61 -1.89
CA CYS A 86 5.50 1.64 -1.27
C CYS A 86 5.23 2.81 -2.22
N CYS A 87 4.62 2.51 -3.37
CA CYS A 87 4.00 3.48 -4.26
C CYS A 87 2.60 3.00 -4.60
N TYR A 88 1.61 3.88 -4.46
CA TYR A 88 0.22 3.51 -4.67
C TYR A 88 -0.16 3.61 -6.16
N SER A 89 0.26 2.62 -6.92
CA SER A 89 0.00 2.44 -8.35
C SER A 89 0.34 1.00 -8.75
N GLN A 90 0.01 0.59 -9.97
CA GLN A 90 0.61 -0.59 -10.60
C GLN A 90 2.07 -0.29 -10.96
N HIS A 91 2.92 -0.15 -9.94
CA HIS A 91 4.29 0.29 -10.12
C HIS A 91 5.13 -0.76 -10.85
N PRO A 92 5.82 -0.42 -11.97
CA PRO A 92 6.56 -1.40 -12.78
C PRO A 92 7.69 -2.11 -12.00
N LEU A 93 8.19 -1.52 -10.92
CA LEU A 93 9.20 -2.16 -10.07
C LEU A 93 8.71 -3.48 -9.46
N VAL A 94 7.42 -3.64 -9.18
CA VAL A 94 6.86 -4.90 -8.64
C VAL A 94 7.10 -6.07 -9.60
N SER A 95 6.70 -5.92 -10.85
CA SER A 95 6.89 -6.95 -11.87
C SER A 95 8.37 -7.16 -12.22
N GLN A 96 9.16 -6.08 -12.27
CA GLN A 96 10.59 -6.15 -12.55
C GLN A 96 11.36 -6.87 -11.44
N LEU A 97 11.05 -6.63 -10.15
CA LEU A 97 11.65 -7.36 -9.03
C LEU A 97 11.30 -8.85 -9.06
N ARG A 98 10.03 -9.19 -9.36
CA ARG A 98 9.62 -10.59 -9.52
C ARG A 98 10.42 -11.27 -10.63
N ALA A 99 10.56 -10.63 -11.79
CA ALA A 99 11.34 -11.16 -12.91
C ALA A 99 12.84 -11.32 -12.56
N GLU A 100 13.44 -10.32 -11.91
CA GLU A 100 14.85 -10.36 -11.47
C GLU A 100 15.09 -11.49 -10.45
N LEU A 101 14.17 -11.70 -9.50
CA LEU A 101 14.25 -12.79 -8.53
C LEU A 101 14.17 -14.17 -9.22
N VAL A 102 13.25 -14.35 -10.16
CA VAL A 102 13.13 -15.59 -10.93
C VAL A 102 14.43 -15.87 -11.70
N GLN A 103 15.00 -14.87 -12.40
CA GLN A 103 16.25 -15.01 -13.14
C GLN A 103 17.44 -15.41 -12.26
N ARG A 104 17.41 -15.05 -10.97
CA ARG A 104 18.44 -15.35 -9.99
C ARG A 104 18.20 -16.64 -9.19
N GLY A 105 17.15 -17.40 -9.51
CA GLY A 105 16.79 -18.61 -8.77
C GLY A 105 16.19 -18.36 -7.39
N MET A 106 15.66 -17.16 -7.15
CA MET A 106 15.02 -16.72 -5.90
C MET A 106 13.52 -16.42 -6.10
N GLY A 107 12.86 -17.05 -7.07
CA GLY A 107 11.48 -16.78 -7.42
C GLY A 107 10.44 -17.12 -6.36
N ASN A 108 10.86 -17.79 -5.28
CA ASN A 108 10.04 -18.05 -4.10
C ASN A 108 9.95 -16.86 -3.13
N LYS A 109 10.73 -15.79 -3.32
CA LYS A 109 10.65 -14.60 -2.47
C LYS A 109 9.48 -13.71 -2.94
N PRO A 110 8.46 -13.47 -2.09
CA PRO A 110 7.29 -12.69 -2.48
C PRO A 110 7.62 -11.21 -2.66
N VAL A 111 6.99 -10.63 -3.67
CA VAL A 111 7.02 -9.18 -3.95
C VAL A 111 5.60 -8.70 -4.14
N THR A 112 5.22 -7.62 -3.46
CA THR A 112 3.93 -6.95 -3.69
C THR A 112 4.10 -5.43 -3.66
N GLY A 113 3.11 -4.71 -4.20
CA GLY A 113 2.94 -3.28 -4.01
C GLY A 113 1.82 -3.00 -3.02
N ILE A 114 1.84 -1.81 -2.44
CA ILE A 114 0.80 -1.36 -1.50
C ILE A 114 -0.57 -1.21 -2.19
N PHE A 115 -0.61 -0.95 -3.50
CA PHE A 115 -1.83 -0.92 -4.31
C PHE A 115 -2.46 -2.31 -4.39
N GLU A 116 -1.72 -3.31 -4.88
CA GLU A 116 -2.24 -4.66 -5.06
C GLU A 116 -2.71 -5.28 -3.74
N ALA A 117 -1.91 -5.11 -2.69
CA ALA A 117 -2.21 -5.64 -1.37
C ALA A 117 -3.48 -5.03 -0.78
N SER A 118 -3.65 -3.71 -0.91
CA SER A 118 -4.81 -3.02 -0.34
C SER A 118 -6.10 -3.28 -1.12
N VAL A 119 -6.05 -3.34 -2.44
CA VAL A 119 -7.24 -3.72 -3.25
C VAL A 119 -7.70 -5.13 -2.87
N ALA A 120 -6.77 -6.09 -2.76
CA ALA A 120 -7.10 -7.44 -2.31
C ALA A 120 -7.69 -7.44 -0.88
N ALA A 121 -7.12 -6.68 0.05
CA ALA A 121 -7.61 -6.55 1.42
C ALA A 121 -9.02 -5.93 1.47
N CYS A 122 -9.29 -4.89 0.69
CA CYS A 122 -10.63 -4.31 0.55
C CYS A 122 -11.64 -5.37 0.10
N LEU A 123 -11.33 -6.10 -0.97
CA LEU A 123 -12.23 -7.14 -1.53
C LEU A 123 -12.52 -8.27 -0.56
N GLN A 124 -11.55 -8.62 0.30
CA GLN A 124 -11.72 -9.66 1.34
C GLN A 124 -12.50 -9.18 2.56
N SER A 125 -12.52 -7.87 2.83
CA SER A 125 -13.14 -7.29 4.04
C SER A 125 -14.60 -6.90 3.86
N ILE A 126 -15.12 -6.94 2.63
CA ILE A 126 -16.50 -6.58 2.27
C ILE A 126 -17.26 -7.75 1.65
N GLN A 127 -18.60 -7.68 1.63
CA GLN A 127 -19.45 -8.68 1.00
C GLN A 127 -19.28 -8.70 -0.53
N ILE A 128 -19.73 -9.79 -1.17
CA ILE A 128 -19.51 -10.01 -2.61
C ILE A 128 -20.18 -8.96 -3.50
N ASP A 129 -21.24 -8.34 -3.04
CA ASP A 129 -22.02 -7.30 -3.72
C ASP A 129 -21.70 -5.87 -3.25
N GLU A 130 -20.83 -5.73 -2.24
CA GLU A 130 -20.38 -4.43 -1.74
C GLU A 130 -19.20 -3.87 -2.52
N LYS A 131 -18.99 -2.56 -2.39
CA LYS A 131 -17.97 -1.81 -3.13
C LYS A 131 -16.89 -1.29 -2.21
N PHE A 132 -15.68 -1.17 -2.75
CA PHE A 132 -14.62 -0.38 -2.14
C PHE A 132 -14.34 0.88 -2.96
N GLY A 133 -13.82 1.92 -2.29
CA GLY A 133 -13.34 3.14 -2.92
C GLY A 133 -11.91 3.45 -2.50
N ILE A 134 -11.26 4.36 -3.21
CA ILE A 134 -9.89 4.80 -2.94
C ILE A 134 -9.88 6.31 -2.74
N VAL A 135 -9.34 6.80 -1.62
CA VAL A 135 -8.97 8.20 -1.42
C VAL A 135 -7.51 8.36 -1.79
N SER A 136 -7.19 9.26 -2.74
CA SER A 136 -5.83 9.48 -3.21
C SER A 136 -5.45 10.98 -3.20
N THR A 137 -4.31 11.31 -3.77
CA THR A 137 -3.65 12.63 -3.73
C THR A 137 -4.05 13.52 -4.91
N GLY A 138 -3.15 13.84 -5.82
CA GLY A 138 -3.40 14.70 -6.97
C GLY A 138 -4.50 14.18 -7.91
N SER A 139 -5.17 15.09 -8.60
CA SER A 139 -6.37 14.78 -9.41
C SER A 139 -6.13 13.77 -10.54
N GLN A 140 -4.91 13.69 -11.06
CA GLN A 140 -4.50 12.72 -12.09
C GLN A 140 -4.69 11.27 -11.66
N TRP A 141 -4.66 10.99 -10.36
CA TRP A 141 -4.80 9.64 -9.82
C TRP A 141 -6.20 9.04 -10.00
N LYS A 142 -7.23 9.85 -10.26
CA LYS A 142 -8.58 9.32 -10.54
C LYS A 142 -8.58 8.37 -11.74
N GLU A 143 -8.01 8.80 -12.85
CA GLU A 143 -7.94 8.03 -14.09
C GLU A 143 -6.93 6.87 -13.97
N ILE A 144 -5.73 7.17 -13.50
CA ILE A 144 -4.64 6.18 -13.36
C ILE A 144 -5.08 5.02 -12.47
N LEU A 145 -5.72 5.30 -11.33
CA LEU A 145 -6.15 4.24 -10.41
C LEU A 145 -7.42 3.52 -10.89
N ARG A 146 -8.31 4.19 -11.63
CA ARG A 146 -9.42 3.50 -12.29
C ARG A 146 -8.90 2.40 -13.21
N ASP A 147 -7.93 2.74 -14.08
CA ASP A 147 -7.36 1.81 -15.04
C ASP A 147 -6.53 0.71 -14.34
N ALA A 148 -5.80 1.07 -13.28
CA ALA A 148 -5.08 0.12 -12.44
C ALA A 148 -6.03 -0.89 -11.76
N VAL A 149 -7.16 -0.44 -11.22
CA VAL A 149 -8.18 -1.32 -10.62
C VAL A 149 -8.81 -2.22 -11.69
N ALA A 150 -9.14 -1.67 -12.87
CA ALA A 150 -9.66 -2.45 -13.99
C ALA A 150 -8.70 -3.59 -14.40
N ASN A 151 -7.42 -3.27 -14.52
CA ASN A 151 -6.36 -4.26 -14.81
C ASN A 151 -6.23 -5.31 -13.71
N PHE A 152 -6.23 -4.89 -12.44
CA PHE A 152 -6.11 -5.80 -11.30
C PHE A 152 -7.32 -6.74 -11.20
N MET A 153 -8.52 -6.22 -11.44
CA MET A 153 -9.77 -6.98 -11.40
C MET A 153 -10.01 -7.83 -12.65
N GLY A 154 -9.27 -7.59 -13.74
CA GLY A 154 -9.47 -8.24 -15.03
C GLY A 154 -10.79 -7.85 -15.72
N THR A 155 -11.32 -6.66 -15.43
CA THR A 155 -12.56 -6.15 -16.00
C THR A 155 -12.57 -4.62 -16.02
N GLU A 156 -13.00 -4.03 -17.14
CA GLU A 156 -13.08 -2.56 -17.28
C GLU A 156 -14.10 -1.92 -16.34
N ASN A 157 -15.18 -2.65 -16.03
CA ASN A 157 -16.31 -2.15 -15.23
C ASN A 157 -16.61 -3.11 -14.07
N SER A 158 -15.91 -2.94 -12.96
CA SER A 158 -16.20 -3.71 -11.77
C SER A 158 -17.35 -3.09 -10.97
N SER A 159 -18.42 -3.86 -10.75
CA SER A 159 -19.51 -3.47 -9.84
C SER A 159 -19.04 -3.35 -8.38
N ARG A 160 -17.83 -3.81 -8.07
CA ARG A 160 -17.23 -3.79 -6.73
C ARG A 160 -16.36 -2.56 -6.46
N TYR A 161 -16.25 -1.65 -7.42
CA TYR A 161 -15.46 -0.43 -7.31
C TYR A 161 -16.36 0.80 -7.30
N ALA A 162 -16.27 1.62 -6.24
CA ALA A 162 -17.05 2.84 -6.06
C ALA A 162 -16.36 4.07 -6.68
N GLY A 163 -15.11 3.93 -7.09
CA GLY A 163 -14.30 4.99 -7.69
C GLY A 163 -13.07 5.37 -6.87
N THR A 164 -12.28 6.28 -7.43
CA THR A 164 -11.20 6.99 -6.75
C THR A 164 -11.59 8.46 -6.60
N GLU A 165 -11.50 8.98 -5.38
CA GLU A 165 -11.59 10.41 -5.10
C GLU A 165 -10.25 10.93 -4.58
N THR A 166 -9.95 12.20 -4.84
CA THR A 166 -8.64 12.77 -4.58
C THR A 166 -8.73 14.04 -3.73
N THR A 167 -7.70 14.28 -2.92
CA THR A 167 -7.57 15.52 -2.16
C THR A 167 -7.16 16.71 -3.05
N GLY A 168 -6.60 16.46 -4.24
CA GLY A 168 -6.01 17.49 -5.10
C GLY A 168 -4.63 17.94 -4.66
N ILE A 169 -4.13 17.48 -3.50
CA ILE A 169 -2.80 17.81 -2.97
C ILE A 169 -1.80 16.77 -3.47
N ASP A 170 -0.64 17.19 -3.94
CA ASP A 170 0.42 16.23 -4.35
C ASP A 170 1.02 15.49 -3.15
N ALA A 171 1.47 14.25 -3.40
CA ALA A 171 1.95 13.35 -2.34
C ALA A 171 3.08 13.94 -1.48
N VAL A 172 3.97 14.76 -2.06
CA VAL A 172 5.06 15.42 -1.34
C VAL A 172 4.59 16.60 -0.50
N GLU A 173 3.44 17.18 -0.82
CA GLU A 173 2.87 18.34 -0.14
C GLU A 173 1.97 17.95 1.04
N LEU A 174 1.54 16.70 1.14
CA LEU A 174 0.66 16.21 2.20
C LEU A 174 1.14 16.57 3.61
N HIS A 175 2.45 16.47 3.85
CA HIS A 175 3.03 16.74 5.16
C HIS A 175 3.46 18.21 5.37
N SER A 176 3.46 19.03 4.33
CA SER A 176 3.75 20.46 4.39
C SER A 176 2.49 21.33 4.37
N THR A 177 1.36 20.80 3.90
CA THR A 177 0.04 21.43 3.95
C THR A 177 -0.50 21.38 5.39
N ALA A 178 -1.29 22.39 5.78
CA ALA A 178 -1.90 22.42 7.10
C ALA A 178 -2.76 21.17 7.32
N LYS A 179 -2.58 20.54 8.50
CA LYS A 179 -3.26 19.27 8.81
C LYS A 179 -4.78 19.37 8.64
N ASP A 180 -5.40 20.45 9.14
CA ASP A 180 -6.84 20.63 9.08
C ASP A 180 -7.36 20.74 7.63
N GLU A 181 -6.55 21.29 6.72
CA GLU A 181 -6.87 21.36 5.30
C GLU A 181 -6.80 19.98 4.64
N VAL A 182 -5.75 19.22 4.92
CA VAL A 182 -5.61 17.83 4.45
C VAL A 182 -6.77 16.98 4.96
N ASP A 183 -7.08 17.06 6.25
CA ASP A 183 -8.16 16.31 6.88
C ASP A 183 -9.52 16.62 6.23
N GLU A 184 -9.82 17.90 5.99
CA GLU A 184 -11.08 18.31 5.36
C GLU A 184 -11.20 17.77 3.93
N LEU A 185 -10.16 17.87 3.12
CA LEU A 185 -10.15 17.36 1.75
C LEU A 185 -10.27 15.82 1.72
N MET A 186 -9.62 15.11 2.65
CA MET A 186 -9.79 13.67 2.79
C MET A 186 -11.20 13.29 3.20
N LYS A 187 -11.82 14.05 4.10
CA LYS A 187 -13.22 13.85 4.51
C LYS A 187 -14.18 14.06 3.35
N GLN A 188 -13.98 15.11 2.55
CA GLN A 188 -14.79 15.36 1.35
C GLN A 188 -14.69 14.23 0.33
N ALA A 189 -13.47 13.79 0.01
CA ALA A 189 -13.22 12.66 -0.88
C ALA A 189 -13.89 11.37 -0.35
N THR A 190 -13.80 11.12 0.95
CA THR A 190 -14.43 9.97 1.60
C THR A 190 -15.95 10.00 1.48
N LYS A 191 -16.58 11.15 1.75
CA LYS A 191 -18.04 11.30 1.65
C LYS A 191 -18.57 10.98 0.26
N ILE A 192 -17.88 11.42 -0.80
CA ILE A 192 -18.25 11.09 -2.20
C ILE A 192 -18.20 9.57 -2.43
N LEU A 193 -17.18 8.89 -1.93
CA LEU A 193 -17.08 7.44 -2.06
C LEU A 193 -18.19 6.70 -1.31
N LEU A 194 -18.57 7.19 -0.14
CA LEU A 194 -19.70 6.63 0.63
C LEU A 194 -21.03 6.82 -0.10
N ASP A 195 -21.26 7.97 -0.73
CA ASP A 195 -22.44 8.26 -1.57
C ASP A 195 -22.48 7.33 -2.79
N ASN A 196 -21.32 6.94 -3.34
CA ASN A 196 -21.18 5.94 -4.40
C ASN A 196 -21.34 4.49 -3.90
N GLY A 197 -21.60 4.31 -2.60
CA GLY A 197 -21.87 3.01 -1.96
C GLY A 197 -20.67 2.26 -1.45
N ALA A 198 -19.52 2.91 -1.24
CA ALA A 198 -18.34 2.25 -0.67
C ALA A 198 -18.61 1.75 0.76
N LYS A 199 -18.23 0.50 1.04
CA LYS A 199 -18.24 -0.16 2.35
C LYS A 199 -16.80 -0.40 2.86
N ALA A 200 -15.81 -0.23 1.99
CA ALA A 200 -14.41 -0.11 2.35
C ALA A 200 -13.81 1.13 1.67
N VAL A 201 -12.93 1.82 2.37
CA VAL A 201 -12.17 2.97 1.86
C VAL A 201 -10.70 2.69 2.03
N CYS A 202 -9.95 2.76 0.93
CA CYS A 202 -8.51 2.56 0.91
C CYS A 202 -7.77 3.90 0.92
N LEU A 203 -6.69 3.99 1.69
CA LEU A 203 -5.74 5.09 1.68
C LEU A 203 -4.79 4.92 0.49
N GLY A 204 -5.03 5.68 -0.56
CA GLY A 204 -4.43 5.57 -1.88
C GLY A 204 -3.12 6.34 -2.08
N CYS A 205 -2.31 6.47 -1.04
CA CYS A 205 -0.96 7.03 -1.11
C CYS A 205 -0.12 6.53 0.07
N ALA A 206 1.16 6.25 -0.16
CA ALA A 206 2.09 5.92 0.92
C ALA A 206 2.22 7.07 1.95
N GLY A 207 2.09 8.33 1.51
CA GLY A 207 2.07 9.50 2.39
C GLY A 207 0.82 9.62 3.27
N MET A 208 -0.25 8.87 2.98
CA MET A 208 -1.47 8.80 3.81
C MET A 208 -1.41 7.69 4.85
N ALA A 209 -0.33 6.92 4.92
CA ALA A 209 -0.21 5.83 5.87
C ALA A 209 -0.38 6.34 7.32
N GLY A 210 -1.30 5.71 8.07
CA GLY A 210 -1.66 6.10 9.44
C GLY A 210 -2.68 7.25 9.55
N MET A 211 -3.26 7.73 8.42
CA MET A 211 -4.35 8.75 8.43
C MET A 211 -5.76 8.11 8.46
N ASP A 212 -5.87 6.88 8.91
CA ASP A 212 -7.13 6.12 8.99
C ASP A 212 -8.19 6.79 9.88
N GLN A 213 -7.78 7.52 10.92
CA GLN A 213 -8.68 8.22 11.82
C GLN A 213 -9.48 9.32 11.10
N THR A 214 -8.85 10.09 10.20
CA THR A 214 -9.52 11.13 9.41
C THR A 214 -10.65 10.54 8.53
N VAL A 215 -10.38 9.40 7.89
CA VAL A 215 -11.39 8.68 7.09
C VAL A 215 -12.47 8.10 8.00
N ARG A 216 -12.13 7.59 9.19
CA ARG A 216 -13.09 7.11 10.19
C ARG A 216 -14.06 8.21 10.61
N GLU A 217 -13.55 9.39 10.93
CA GLU A 217 -14.36 10.53 11.29
C GLU A 217 -15.32 10.91 10.17
N ALA A 218 -14.86 10.95 8.91
CA ALA A 218 -15.72 11.21 7.76
C ALA A 218 -16.84 10.18 7.61
N CYS A 219 -16.54 8.90 7.84
CA CYS A 219 -17.54 7.83 7.78
C CYS A 219 -18.62 8.01 8.86
N VAL A 220 -18.22 8.32 10.09
CA VAL A 220 -19.14 8.54 11.21
C VAL A 220 -19.95 9.81 11.01
N GLU A 221 -19.35 10.90 10.55
CA GLU A 221 -20.06 12.15 10.22
C GLU A 221 -21.11 11.95 9.13
N ALA A 222 -20.83 11.14 8.12
CA ALA A 222 -21.74 10.91 7.00
C ALA A 222 -22.85 9.91 7.28
N LEU A 223 -22.57 8.84 8.04
CA LEU A 223 -23.44 7.66 8.17
C LEU A 223 -23.91 7.39 9.61
N GLY A 224 -23.43 8.18 10.60
CA GLY A 224 -23.65 7.91 12.02
C GLY A 224 -22.72 6.83 12.58
N GLU A 225 -22.66 6.76 13.92
CA GLU A 225 -21.71 5.89 14.64
C GLU A 225 -21.83 4.41 14.27
N ASP A 226 -23.04 3.88 14.23
CA ASP A 226 -23.29 2.44 13.99
C ASP A 226 -22.86 2.02 12.58
N VAL A 227 -23.25 2.77 11.55
CA VAL A 227 -22.97 2.41 10.15
C VAL A 227 -21.57 2.89 9.75
N GLY A 228 -21.21 4.13 10.06
CA GLY A 228 -19.91 4.71 9.75
C GLY A 228 -18.77 4.02 10.48
N GLY A 229 -19.00 3.61 11.74
CA GLY A 229 -18.06 2.77 12.51
C GLY A 229 -17.79 1.40 11.86
N GLY A 230 -18.75 0.88 11.10
CA GLY A 230 -18.65 -0.41 10.39
C GLY A 230 -17.89 -0.36 9.06
N VAL A 231 -17.69 0.82 8.45
CA VAL A 231 -16.94 0.97 7.19
C VAL A 231 -15.50 0.51 7.38
N LYS A 232 -15.00 -0.31 6.48
CA LYS A 232 -13.61 -0.82 6.53
C LYS A 232 -12.66 0.26 6.02
N ILE A 233 -11.61 0.54 6.78
CA ILE A 233 -10.54 1.46 6.35
C ILE A 233 -9.29 0.64 6.15
N VAL A 234 -8.70 0.75 4.96
CA VAL A 234 -7.59 -0.09 4.52
C VAL A 234 -6.38 0.80 4.23
N ASP A 235 -5.34 0.66 5.03
CA ASP A 235 -4.03 1.27 4.77
C ASP A 235 -3.22 0.35 3.86
N GLY A 236 -2.68 0.91 2.76
CA GLY A 236 -1.92 0.14 1.78
C GLY A 236 -0.61 -0.42 2.31
N VAL A 237 0.07 0.33 3.19
CA VAL A 237 1.34 -0.10 3.80
C VAL A 237 1.09 -1.25 4.78
N VAL A 238 0.09 -1.09 5.65
CA VAL A 238 -0.34 -2.14 6.58
C VAL A 238 -0.73 -3.40 5.83
N SER A 239 -1.56 -3.27 4.80
CA SER A 239 -2.01 -4.41 3.97
C SER A 239 -0.85 -5.12 3.30
N GLY A 240 0.12 -4.36 2.77
CA GLY A 240 1.31 -4.91 2.13
C GLY A 240 2.18 -5.71 3.10
N VAL A 241 2.45 -5.18 4.29
CA VAL A 241 3.22 -5.86 5.33
C VAL A 241 2.50 -7.13 5.80
N VAL A 242 1.21 -7.04 6.13
CA VAL A 242 0.41 -8.19 6.59
C VAL A 242 0.34 -9.28 5.51
N HIS A 243 0.18 -8.91 4.24
CA HIS A 243 0.20 -9.85 3.13
C HIS A 243 1.54 -10.61 3.05
N LEU A 244 2.67 -9.89 3.06
CA LEU A 244 4.00 -10.52 2.99
C LEU A 244 4.29 -11.39 4.22
N GLU A 245 3.95 -10.92 5.42
CA GLU A 245 4.04 -11.73 6.64
C GLU A 245 3.22 -13.02 6.55
N GLY A 246 1.99 -12.92 6.08
CA GLY A 246 1.14 -14.09 5.86
C GLY A 246 1.72 -15.06 4.85
N THR A 247 2.23 -14.55 3.72
CA THR A 247 2.86 -15.34 2.65
C THR A 247 4.10 -16.07 3.15
N LEU A 248 5.01 -15.38 3.84
CA LEU A 248 6.22 -15.98 4.42
C LEU A 248 5.91 -17.06 5.47
N ARG A 249 4.85 -16.88 6.28
CA ARG A 249 4.42 -17.86 7.29
C ARG A 249 3.78 -19.10 6.68
N GLN A 250 3.17 -18.97 5.52
CA GLN A 250 2.60 -20.09 4.76
C GLN A 250 3.66 -20.87 3.97
N GLY A 251 4.87 -20.32 3.81
CA GLY A 251 5.92 -20.92 3.01
C GLY A 251 5.67 -20.85 1.50
N LEU A 252 4.92 -19.83 1.08
CA LEU A 252 4.57 -19.58 -0.32
C LEU A 252 5.62 -18.71 -1.01
#